data_fa738aa473e900c72f06b729ecd9902e
#
_entry.id   fa738aa473e900c72f06b729ecd9902e
#
_cell.length_a   1.000
_cell.length_b   1.000
_cell.length_c   1.000
_cell.angle_alpha   90.00
_cell.angle_beta   90.00
_cell.angle_gamma   90.00
#
_symmetry.space_group_name_H-M   'P 1'
#
loop_
_entity.id
_entity.type
_entity.pdbx_description
1 polymer ?
#
loop_
_entity_poly.entity_id
_entity_poly.type
_entity_poly.pdbx_seq_one_letter_code
_entity_poly.pdbx_strand_id
1 'polypeptide(L)'
;MTIFANVLKFILSIEMINRSHIRQKVVQVVYINALDKSQCNILDSLKFLNQSLDSTYSLYKLLLYIPVLVQRYAVKSINHRDKFSPGHVLMKERLFAGNMVIEQLSSNLILADEFGQELPEWIGEGHFIADVYNTIVSSVALENYQANSADLSDDEKYKADKDLLVSLYKECMIDNAAVDTALEEQNIYWNEDKDYVDSFILKTIKGFKKENGQMQQILPMYSEKETDNFEYAENLLTDVIRNFDEYTGMINSHIGTQWEMGRIALFDTAVIATGISEMKTFPEIPVVVTINEYVELAKLYSTPKSSAFVNGILENIRKEFGK
;
A
#
# COMPACT_ATOMS: atom_id res chain seq x y z
N MET A 1 29.25 -13.14 15.06
CA MET A 1 28.91 -11.72 14.86
C MET A 1 28.48 -11.39 13.44
N THR A 2 28.98 -12.04 12.39
CA THR A 2 28.71 -11.70 10.97
C THR A 2 27.30 -12.12 10.46
N ILE A 3 26.75 -13.22 10.99
CA ILE A 3 25.40 -13.72 10.59
C ILE A 3 24.30 -12.83 11.17
N PHE A 4 24.42 -12.37 12.40
CA PHE A 4 23.47 -11.44 13.04
C PHE A 4 23.45 -10.08 12.33
N ALA A 5 24.59 -9.57 11.89
CA ALA A 5 24.68 -8.31 11.14
C ALA A 5 24.08 -8.40 9.74
N ASN A 6 24.19 -9.56 9.07
CA ASN A 6 23.57 -9.78 7.77
C ASN A 6 22.07 -10.04 7.85
N VAL A 7 21.58 -10.69 8.91
CA VAL A 7 20.16 -10.85 9.19
C VAL A 7 19.55 -9.49 9.55
N LEU A 8 20.22 -8.69 10.38
CA LEU A 8 19.79 -7.30 10.65
C LEU A 8 19.77 -6.43 9.39
N LYS A 9 20.77 -6.54 8.50
CA LYS A 9 20.79 -5.79 7.22
C LYS A 9 19.69 -6.22 6.25
N PHE A 10 19.26 -7.48 6.25
CA PHE A 10 18.16 -7.97 5.41
C PHE A 10 16.79 -7.57 5.98
N ILE A 11 16.68 -7.46 7.32
CA ILE A 11 15.47 -7.00 8.03
C ILE A 11 15.30 -5.47 7.90
N LEU A 12 16.39 -4.73 7.69
CA LEU A 12 16.44 -3.25 7.66
C LEU A 12 16.00 -2.62 6.32
N SER A 13 15.42 -3.37 5.36
CA SER A 13 15.18 -2.81 4.01
C SER A 13 13.74 -2.80 3.51
N ILE A 14 12.74 -3.05 4.36
CA ILE A 14 11.34 -2.97 3.93
C ILE A 14 10.66 -1.83 4.69
N GLU A 15 10.93 -0.61 4.27
CA GLU A 15 10.13 0.55 4.68
C GLU A 15 8.83 0.54 3.87
N MET A 16 7.69 0.40 4.54
CA MET A 16 6.40 0.49 3.87
C MET A 16 6.10 1.94 3.46
N ILE A 17 6.38 2.92 4.32
CA ILE A 17 6.29 4.33 3.99
C ILE A 17 7.66 4.83 3.56
N ASN A 18 7.93 4.81 2.27
CA ASN A 18 9.17 5.35 1.70
C ASN A 18 8.95 6.76 1.13
N ARG A 19 10.04 7.46 0.79
CA ARG A 19 9.97 8.83 0.27
C ARG A 19 9.16 8.97 -1.04
N SER A 20 9.10 7.93 -1.88
CA SER A 20 8.27 7.96 -3.10
C SER A 20 6.77 8.02 -2.74
N HIS A 21 6.34 7.16 -1.80
CA HIS A 21 4.97 7.17 -1.30
C HIS A 21 4.61 8.49 -0.59
N ILE A 22 5.53 9.02 0.22
CA ILE A 22 5.35 10.33 0.88
C ILE A 22 5.16 11.45 -0.13
N ARG A 23 5.97 11.52 -1.21
CA ARG A 23 5.82 12.51 -2.28
C ARG A 23 4.42 12.47 -2.88
N GLN A 24 3.91 11.27 -3.17
CA GLN A 24 2.55 11.07 -3.66
C GLN A 24 1.53 11.69 -2.71
N LYS A 25 1.58 11.34 -1.41
CA LYS A 25 0.65 11.86 -0.40
C LYS A 25 0.75 13.37 -0.23
N VAL A 26 1.97 13.93 -0.21
CA VAL A 26 2.17 15.39 -0.14
C VAL A 26 1.57 16.09 -1.35
N VAL A 27 1.82 15.60 -2.58
CA VAL A 27 1.23 16.17 -3.81
C VAL A 27 -0.30 16.16 -3.77
N GLN A 28 -0.91 15.09 -3.26
CA GLN A 28 -2.38 15.00 -3.10
C GLN A 28 -2.90 16.09 -2.15
N VAL A 29 -2.25 16.30 -1.00
CA VAL A 29 -2.64 17.34 -0.03
C VAL A 29 -2.45 18.74 -0.64
N VAL A 30 -1.34 18.98 -1.34
CA VAL A 30 -1.07 20.24 -2.03
C VAL A 30 -2.13 20.52 -3.10
N TYR A 31 -2.51 19.50 -3.87
CA TYR A 31 -3.56 19.63 -4.88
C TYR A 31 -4.92 19.97 -4.27
N ILE A 32 -5.32 19.32 -3.16
CA ILE A 32 -6.56 19.62 -2.44
C ILE A 32 -6.55 21.08 -1.96
N ASN A 33 -5.44 21.54 -1.35
CA ASN A 33 -5.30 22.91 -0.91
C ASN A 33 -5.34 23.92 -2.07
N ALA A 34 -4.83 23.55 -3.23
CA ALA A 34 -4.86 24.41 -4.43
C ALA A 34 -6.26 24.52 -5.05
N LEU A 35 -7.13 23.50 -4.86
CA LEU A 35 -8.53 23.56 -5.30
C LEU A 35 -9.36 24.57 -4.51
N ASP A 36 -9.11 24.68 -3.19
CA ASP A 36 -9.80 25.65 -2.33
C ASP A 36 -8.81 26.35 -1.37
N LYS A 37 -8.21 27.42 -1.87
CA LYS A 37 -7.25 28.23 -1.10
C LYS A 37 -7.86 28.87 0.15
N SER A 38 -9.20 29.03 0.22
CA SER A 38 -9.86 29.69 1.35
C SER A 38 -9.87 28.78 2.61
N GLN A 39 -9.74 27.49 2.44
CA GLN A 39 -9.70 26.50 3.52
C GLN A 39 -8.28 25.97 3.82
N CYS A 40 -7.26 26.50 3.12
CA CYS A 40 -5.88 26.07 3.30
C CYS A 40 -5.36 26.47 4.68
N ASN A 41 -5.20 25.46 5.56
CA ASN A 41 -4.60 25.60 6.89
C ASN A 41 -3.49 24.55 7.03
N ILE A 42 -2.28 24.98 7.35
CA ILE A 42 -1.12 24.09 7.49
C ILE A 42 -1.36 23.00 8.54
N LEU A 43 -1.96 23.33 9.68
CA LEU A 43 -2.21 22.34 10.74
C LEU A 43 -3.20 21.28 10.29
N ASP A 44 -4.27 21.66 9.60
CA ASP A 44 -5.25 20.72 9.08
C ASP A 44 -4.66 19.87 7.95
N SER A 45 -3.81 20.46 7.11
CA SER A 45 -3.09 19.76 6.05
C SER A 45 -2.10 18.73 6.58
N LEU A 46 -1.34 19.08 7.64
CA LEU A 46 -0.45 18.14 8.32
C LEU A 46 -1.24 16.99 8.98
N LYS A 47 -2.36 17.32 9.63
CA LYS A 47 -3.25 16.31 10.22
C LYS A 47 -3.78 15.35 9.13
N PHE A 48 -4.22 15.89 7.99
CA PHE A 48 -4.69 15.10 6.86
C PHE A 48 -3.58 14.21 6.30
N LEU A 49 -2.37 14.73 6.11
CA LEU A 49 -1.21 13.96 5.65
C LEU A 49 -0.91 12.79 6.60
N ASN A 50 -0.82 13.05 7.90
CA ASN A 50 -0.52 12.03 8.90
C ASN A 50 -1.63 10.96 8.95
N GLN A 51 -2.90 11.35 8.91
CA GLN A 51 -4.02 10.40 8.80
C GLN A 51 -3.95 9.55 7.52
N SER A 52 -3.55 10.13 6.40
CA SER A 52 -3.39 9.40 5.14
C SER A 52 -2.25 8.37 5.22
N LEU A 53 -1.11 8.73 5.85
CA LEU A 53 0.01 7.81 6.06
C LEU A 53 -0.35 6.68 7.04
N ASP A 54 -1.00 7.00 8.17
CA ASP A 54 -1.48 6.01 9.15
C ASP A 54 -2.51 5.06 8.51
N SER A 55 -3.34 5.58 7.61
CA SER A 55 -4.34 4.80 6.88
C SER A 55 -3.72 3.73 5.99
N THR A 56 -2.53 3.96 5.43
CA THR A 56 -1.79 2.96 4.65
C THR A 56 -1.42 1.74 5.50
N TYR A 57 -0.99 1.96 6.75
CA TYR A 57 -0.72 0.86 7.70
C TYR A 57 -2.00 0.11 8.09
N SER A 58 -3.10 0.83 8.29
CA SER A 58 -4.39 0.20 8.62
C SER A 58 -4.87 -0.68 7.48
N LEU A 59 -4.74 -0.22 6.23
CA LEU A 59 -5.04 -1.01 5.04
C LEU A 59 -4.17 -2.26 4.95
N TYR A 60 -2.87 -2.12 5.18
CA TYR A 60 -1.94 -3.25 5.17
C TYR A 60 -2.34 -4.34 6.17
N LYS A 61 -2.64 -3.98 7.43
CA LYS A 61 -3.06 -4.94 8.44
C LYS A 61 -4.37 -5.61 8.07
N LEU A 62 -5.32 -4.84 7.57
CA LEU A 62 -6.62 -5.36 7.13
C LEU A 62 -6.48 -6.35 5.97
N LEU A 63 -5.79 -5.97 4.89
CA LEU A 63 -5.61 -6.84 3.72
C LEU A 63 -4.84 -8.11 4.07
N LEU A 64 -3.86 -8.03 4.97
CA LEU A 64 -3.13 -9.21 5.47
C LEU A 64 -4.04 -10.12 6.30
N TYR A 65 -5.09 -9.57 6.95
CA TYR A 65 -6.02 -10.32 7.78
C TYR A 65 -7.20 -10.92 7.01
N ILE A 66 -7.54 -10.42 5.82
CA ILE A 66 -8.65 -10.97 5.00
C ILE A 66 -8.52 -12.48 4.77
N PRO A 67 -7.36 -13.08 4.44
CA PRO A 67 -7.22 -14.52 4.34
C PRO A 67 -7.66 -15.29 5.59
N VAL A 68 -7.43 -14.72 6.79
CA VAL A 68 -7.89 -15.31 8.06
C VAL A 68 -9.41 -15.28 8.15
N LEU A 69 -10.05 -14.20 7.76
CA LEU A 69 -11.51 -14.07 7.73
C LEU A 69 -12.15 -15.07 6.78
N VAL A 70 -11.55 -15.21 5.59
CA VAL A 70 -12.03 -16.17 4.59
C VAL A 70 -11.84 -17.62 5.08
N GLN A 71 -10.73 -17.93 5.76
CA GLN A 71 -10.52 -19.25 6.36
C GLN A 71 -11.56 -19.53 7.46
N ARG A 72 -11.83 -18.56 8.34
CA ARG A 72 -12.88 -18.69 9.38
C ARG A 72 -14.26 -18.92 8.76
N TYR A 73 -14.58 -18.20 7.68
CA TYR A 73 -15.81 -18.42 6.91
C TYR A 73 -15.85 -19.83 6.32
N ALA A 74 -14.76 -20.29 5.70
CA ALA A 74 -14.63 -21.64 5.14
C ALA A 74 -14.89 -22.71 6.21
N VAL A 75 -14.22 -22.63 7.37
CA VAL A 75 -14.41 -23.58 8.48
C VAL A 75 -15.85 -23.59 8.95
N LYS A 76 -16.49 -22.43 9.13
CA LYS A 76 -17.90 -22.32 9.54
C LYS A 76 -18.83 -22.94 8.50
N SER A 77 -18.61 -22.65 7.21
CA SER A 77 -19.40 -23.19 6.10
C SER A 77 -19.23 -24.71 5.96
N ILE A 78 -18.01 -25.23 6.08
CA ILE A 78 -17.72 -26.67 6.06
C ILE A 78 -18.44 -27.37 7.20
N ASN A 79 -18.29 -26.90 8.45
CA ASN A 79 -18.92 -27.49 9.62
C ASN A 79 -20.46 -27.52 9.51
N HIS A 80 -21.05 -26.45 8.95
CA HIS A 80 -22.49 -26.42 8.71
C HIS A 80 -22.90 -27.46 7.67
N ARG A 81 -22.20 -27.57 6.54
CA ARG A 81 -22.52 -28.55 5.48
C ARG A 81 -22.29 -29.99 5.92
N ASP A 82 -21.23 -30.25 6.67
CA ASP A 82 -20.98 -31.60 7.22
C ASP A 82 -22.12 -32.06 8.14
N LYS A 83 -22.71 -31.11 8.89
CA LYS A 83 -23.84 -31.41 9.79
C LYS A 83 -25.16 -31.63 9.07
N PHE A 84 -25.48 -30.84 8.05
CA PHE A 84 -26.81 -30.80 7.42
C PHE A 84 -26.85 -31.41 6.02
N SER A 85 -25.71 -31.59 5.35
CA SER A 85 -25.58 -32.11 3.99
C SER A 85 -24.27 -32.89 3.83
N PRO A 86 -24.13 -34.06 4.55
CA PRO A 86 -22.88 -34.82 4.53
C PRO A 86 -22.47 -35.22 3.10
N GLY A 87 -21.17 -35.14 2.80
CA GLY A 87 -20.60 -35.50 1.49
C GLY A 87 -20.58 -34.42 0.42
N HIS A 88 -21.09 -33.22 0.71
CA HIS A 88 -21.09 -32.09 -0.23
C HIS A 88 -19.88 -31.12 -0.08
N VAL A 89 -18.97 -31.40 0.88
CA VAL A 89 -17.75 -30.58 1.05
C VAL A 89 -16.63 -31.14 0.18
N LEU A 90 -16.07 -30.31 -0.67
CA LEU A 90 -14.96 -30.69 -1.53
C LEU A 90 -13.65 -30.81 -0.74
N MET A 91 -12.77 -31.74 -1.16
CA MET A 91 -11.46 -31.92 -0.52
C MET A 91 -10.63 -30.64 -0.53
N LYS A 92 -10.64 -29.89 -1.65
CA LYS A 92 -9.91 -28.63 -1.77
C LYS A 92 -10.35 -27.56 -0.76
N GLU A 93 -11.63 -27.54 -0.37
CA GLU A 93 -12.11 -26.61 0.66
C GLU A 93 -11.52 -26.95 2.04
N ARG A 94 -11.39 -28.23 2.36
CA ARG A 94 -10.73 -28.68 3.61
C ARG A 94 -9.24 -28.38 3.60
N LEU A 95 -8.58 -28.52 2.46
CA LEU A 95 -7.18 -28.17 2.30
C LEU A 95 -6.94 -26.69 2.52
N PHE A 96 -7.78 -25.82 1.94
CA PHE A 96 -7.74 -24.37 2.21
C PHE A 96 -8.00 -24.06 3.69
N ALA A 97 -9.03 -24.64 4.27
CA ALA A 97 -9.37 -24.44 5.68
C ALA A 97 -8.26 -24.89 6.65
N GLY A 98 -7.42 -25.85 6.24
CA GLY A 98 -6.25 -26.33 7.00
C GLY A 98 -4.92 -25.72 6.62
N ASN A 99 -4.89 -24.54 5.96
CA ASN A 99 -3.66 -23.85 5.57
C ASN A 99 -2.89 -23.36 6.81
N MET A 100 -1.68 -23.87 7.01
CA MET A 100 -0.85 -23.59 8.19
C MET A 100 -0.36 -22.14 8.26
N VAL A 101 -0.17 -21.48 7.12
CA VAL A 101 0.31 -20.09 7.07
C VAL A 101 -0.83 -19.12 7.43
N ILE A 102 -2.06 -19.40 7.02
CA ILE A 102 -3.24 -18.63 7.44
C ILE A 102 -3.51 -18.83 8.94
N GLU A 103 -3.31 -20.05 9.47
CA GLU A 103 -3.41 -20.30 10.90
C GLU A 103 -2.33 -19.53 11.69
N GLN A 104 -1.10 -19.49 11.17
CA GLN A 104 -0.03 -18.66 11.74
C GLN A 104 -0.38 -17.17 11.71
N LEU A 105 -0.97 -16.65 10.64
CA LEU A 105 -1.50 -15.28 10.58
C LEU A 105 -2.59 -15.04 11.63
N SER A 106 -3.52 -15.98 11.78
CA SER A 106 -4.61 -15.91 12.77
C SER A 106 -4.11 -15.83 14.21
N SER A 107 -2.99 -16.47 14.49
CA SER A 107 -2.36 -16.48 15.82
C SER A 107 -1.30 -15.39 16.01
N ASN A 108 -1.03 -14.58 15.00
CA ASN A 108 -0.03 -13.51 15.06
C ASN A 108 -0.42 -12.46 16.11
N LEU A 109 0.49 -12.13 17.02
CA LEU A 109 0.18 -11.28 18.17
C LEU A 109 -0.29 -9.88 17.79
N ILE A 110 0.27 -9.29 16.73
CA ILE A 110 -0.10 -7.93 16.26
C ILE A 110 -1.50 -7.94 15.67
N LEU A 111 -1.80 -8.91 14.78
CA LEU A 111 -3.12 -9.02 14.15
C LEU A 111 -4.19 -9.46 15.15
N ALA A 112 -3.84 -10.32 16.10
CA ALA A 112 -4.74 -10.77 17.14
C ALA A 112 -5.12 -9.65 18.13
N ASP A 113 -4.20 -8.74 18.43
CA ASP A 113 -4.47 -7.56 19.26
C ASP A 113 -5.44 -6.60 18.56
N GLU A 114 -5.24 -6.35 17.25
CA GLU A 114 -6.05 -5.42 16.48
C GLU A 114 -7.43 -5.98 16.07
N PHE A 115 -7.48 -7.23 15.63
CA PHE A 115 -8.69 -7.84 15.05
C PHE A 115 -9.26 -9.01 15.87
N GLY A 116 -8.63 -9.37 16.98
CA GLY A 116 -8.99 -10.56 17.74
C GLY A 116 -10.24 -10.41 18.60
N GLN A 117 -10.56 -9.19 19.04
CA GLN A 117 -11.67 -8.92 19.97
C GLN A 117 -12.92 -8.47 19.22
N GLU A 118 -12.82 -7.44 18.38
CA GLU A 118 -13.96 -6.92 17.62
C GLU A 118 -13.51 -6.56 16.21
N LEU A 119 -14.19 -7.13 15.22
CA LEU A 119 -14.04 -6.73 13.82
C LEU A 119 -14.91 -5.50 13.56
N PRO A 120 -14.49 -4.57 12.70
CA PRO A 120 -15.37 -3.55 12.20
C PRO A 120 -16.68 -4.16 11.67
N GLU A 121 -17.83 -3.52 12.00
CA GLU A 121 -19.17 -4.04 11.68
C GLU A 121 -19.32 -4.35 10.18
N TRP A 122 -18.82 -3.47 9.32
CA TRP A 122 -18.88 -3.64 7.87
C TRP A 122 -18.17 -4.91 7.34
N ILE A 123 -17.17 -5.42 8.07
CA ILE A 123 -16.51 -6.69 7.75
C ILE A 123 -17.41 -7.87 8.14
N GLY A 124 -18.07 -7.76 9.30
CA GLY A 124 -18.94 -8.82 9.82
C GLY A 124 -20.23 -9.01 9.02
N GLU A 125 -20.77 -7.91 8.49
CA GLU A 125 -22.01 -7.90 7.69
C GLU A 125 -21.75 -7.99 6.18
N GLY A 126 -20.50 -7.79 5.73
CA GLY A 126 -20.13 -7.76 4.32
C GLY A 126 -20.17 -9.13 3.66
N HIS A 127 -20.87 -9.21 2.54
CA HIS A 127 -20.91 -10.42 1.69
C HIS A 127 -19.58 -10.70 0.99
N PHE A 128 -18.67 -9.71 0.93
CA PHE A 128 -17.41 -9.82 0.18
C PHE A 128 -16.52 -10.98 0.63
N ILE A 129 -16.53 -11.35 1.92
CA ILE A 129 -15.79 -12.53 2.41
C ILE A 129 -16.30 -13.82 1.78
N ALA A 130 -17.63 -13.95 1.61
CA ALA A 130 -18.23 -15.11 0.93
C ALA A 130 -17.87 -15.12 -0.56
N ASP A 131 -17.84 -13.96 -1.20
CA ASP A 131 -17.48 -13.82 -2.62
C ASP A 131 -16.01 -14.16 -2.86
N VAL A 132 -15.11 -13.68 -2.01
CA VAL A 132 -13.69 -14.07 -2.03
C VAL A 132 -13.52 -15.58 -1.81
N TYR A 133 -14.25 -16.16 -0.85
CA TYR A 133 -14.23 -17.61 -0.63
C TYR A 133 -14.66 -18.39 -1.87
N ASN A 134 -15.75 -17.99 -2.52
CA ASN A 134 -16.24 -18.65 -3.74
C ASN A 134 -15.22 -18.54 -4.88
N THR A 135 -14.55 -17.38 -5.02
CA THR A 135 -13.46 -17.19 -5.98
C THR A 135 -12.29 -18.13 -5.68
N ILE A 136 -11.89 -18.26 -4.40
CA ILE A 136 -10.83 -19.17 -3.97
C ILE A 136 -11.19 -20.63 -4.29
N VAL A 137 -12.41 -21.07 -3.97
CA VAL A 137 -12.85 -22.45 -4.25
C VAL A 137 -12.83 -22.77 -5.74
N SER A 138 -13.04 -21.76 -6.59
CA SER A 138 -13.04 -21.88 -8.05
C SER A 138 -11.66 -21.65 -8.69
N SER A 139 -10.63 -21.29 -7.91
CA SER A 139 -9.32 -20.90 -8.40
C SER A 139 -8.51 -22.06 -8.95
N VAL A 140 -7.71 -21.80 -9.97
CA VAL A 140 -6.75 -22.75 -10.53
C VAL A 140 -5.64 -23.05 -9.52
N ALA A 141 -5.25 -22.07 -8.71
CA ALA A 141 -4.24 -22.25 -7.68
C ALA A 141 -4.64 -23.32 -6.66
N LEU A 142 -5.90 -23.31 -6.20
CA LEU A 142 -6.38 -24.31 -5.24
C LEU A 142 -6.56 -25.70 -5.86
N GLU A 143 -6.94 -25.80 -7.13
CA GLU A 143 -6.99 -27.06 -7.87
C GLU A 143 -5.62 -27.69 -8.02
N ASN A 144 -4.63 -26.90 -8.43
CA ASN A 144 -3.25 -27.35 -8.54
C ASN A 144 -2.67 -27.79 -7.19
N TYR A 145 -2.98 -27.05 -6.12
CA TYR A 145 -2.57 -27.41 -4.77
C TYR A 145 -3.15 -28.77 -4.35
N GLN A 146 -4.44 -29.01 -4.57
CA GLN A 146 -5.08 -30.29 -4.27
C GLN A 146 -4.39 -31.46 -5.02
N ALA A 147 -4.04 -31.26 -6.27
CA ALA A 147 -3.40 -32.30 -7.09
C ALA A 147 -1.98 -32.66 -6.61
N ASN A 148 -1.27 -31.72 -5.96
CA ASN A 148 0.15 -31.87 -5.60
C ASN A 148 0.43 -31.94 -4.09
N SER A 149 -0.60 -31.91 -3.24
CA SER A 149 -0.43 -31.82 -1.78
C SER A 149 -0.54 -33.17 -1.05
N ALA A 150 -0.63 -34.30 -1.76
CA ALA A 150 -0.63 -35.61 -1.16
C ALA A 150 0.76 -35.99 -0.61
N ASP A 151 0.79 -36.61 0.57
CA ASP A 151 1.99 -37.21 1.18
C ASP A 151 3.16 -36.25 1.45
N LEU A 152 2.89 -34.97 1.65
CA LEU A 152 3.89 -33.97 2.03
C LEU A 152 4.27 -34.10 3.52
N SER A 153 5.56 -34.01 3.82
CA SER A 153 6.02 -33.78 5.20
C SER A 153 5.54 -32.42 5.73
N ASP A 154 5.55 -32.23 7.04
CA ASP A 154 5.10 -30.97 7.67
C ASP A 154 5.80 -29.71 7.13
N ASP A 155 7.08 -29.81 6.80
CA ASP A 155 7.85 -28.67 6.27
C ASP A 155 7.56 -28.40 4.80
N GLU A 156 7.40 -29.48 4.00
CA GLU A 156 6.95 -29.37 2.61
C GLU A 156 5.52 -28.83 2.53
N LYS A 157 4.63 -29.28 3.43
CA LYS A 157 3.26 -28.78 3.53
C LYS A 157 3.25 -27.30 3.88
N TYR A 158 4.01 -26.84 4.87
CA TYR A 158 4.09 -25.42 5.23
C TYR A 158 4.57 -24.56 4.04
N LYS A 159 5.58 -25.05 3.28
CA LYS A 159 6.06 -24.38 2.08
C LYS A 159 4.98 -24.32 0.99
N ALA A 160 4.30 -25.45 0.74
CA ALA A 160 3.22 -25.53 -0.24
C ALA A 160 2.03 -24.63 0.16
N ASP A 161 1.66 -24.59 1.44
CA ASP A 161 0.63 -23.71 2.00
C ASP A 161 0.98 -22.23 1.81
N LYS A 162 2.25 -21.87 1.97
CA LYS A 162 2.74 -20.51 1.72
C LYS A 162 2.66 -20.13 0.25
N ASP A 163 3.11 -21.02 -0.64
CA ASP A 163 3.07 -20.79 -2.08
C ASP A 163 1.62 -20.74 -2.59
N LEU A 164 0.73 -21.55 -2.02
CA LEU A 164 -0.71 -21.46 -2.26
C LEU A 164 -1.26 -20.10 -1.84
N LEU A 165 -0.97 -19.65 -0.61
CA LEU A 165 -1.48 -18.36 -0.14
C LEU A 165 -1.01 -17.19 -1.01
N VAL A 166 0.27 -17.20 -1.45
CA VAL A 166 0.78 -16.19 -2.40
C VAL A 166 0.01 -16.23 -3.73
N SER A 167 -0.30 -17.43 -4.23
CA SER A 167 -1.02 -17.61 -5.50
C SER A 167 -2.48 -17.19 -5.38
N LEU A 168 -3.15 -17.58 -4.29
CA LEU A 168 -4.54 -17.18 -4.01
C LEU A 168 -4.67 -15.68 -3.80
N TYR A 169 -3.71 -15.05 -3.10
CA TYR A 169 -3.71 -13.59 -2.93
C TYR A 169 -3.67 -12.90 -4.28
N LYS A 170 -2.80 -13.33 -5.19
CA LYS A 170 -2.69 -12.76 -6.54
C LYS A 170 -3.93 -13.01 -7.41
N GLU A 171 -4.47 -14.22 -7.37
CA GLU A 171 -5.56 -14.64 -8.26
C GLU A 171 -6.94 -14.17 -7.76
N CYS A 172 -7.13 -14.09 -6.43
CA CYS A 172 -8.45 -13.94 -5.84
C CYS A 172 -8.62 -12.65 -5.00
N MET A 173 -7.54 -11.92 -4.68
CA MET A 173 -7.58 -10.75 -3.80
C MET A 173 -7.15 -9.47 -4.54
N ILE A 174 -6.10 -9.53 -5.37
CA ILE A 174 -5.69 -8.42 -6.22
C ILE A 174 -6.74 -8.27 -7.32
N ASP A 175 -7.12 -7.03 -7.65
CA ASP A 175 -8.15 -6.70 -8.67
C ASP A 175 -9.51 -7.42 -8.44
N ASN A 176 -9.85 -7.69 -7.17
CA ASN A 176 -11.14 -8.30 -6.82
C ASN A 176 -12.17 -7.21 -6.55
N ALA A 177 -13.16 -7.10 -7.46
CA ALA A 177 -14.19 -6.07 -7.39
C ALA A 177 -14.98 -6.06 -6.07
N ALA A 178 -15.20 -7.20 -5.43
CA ALA A 178 -15.91 -7.26 -4.15
C ALA A 178 -15.05 -6.68 -3.01
N VAL A 179 -13.74 -6.95 -3.01
CA VAL A 179 -12.79 -6.37 -2.06
C VAL A 179 -12.67 -4.88 -2.30
N ASP A 180 -12.46 -4.47 -3.56
CA ASP A 180 -12.26 -3.07 -3.94
C ASP A 180 -13.47 -2.21 -3.54
N THR A 181 -14.69 -2.65 -3.87
CA THR A 181 -15.92 -1.97 -3.47
C THR A 181 -16.06 -1.86 -1.95
N ALA A 182 -15.78 -2.95 -1.22
CA ALA A 182 -15.87 -2.94 0.24
C ALA A 182 -14.87 -1.98 0.89
N LEU A 183 -13.67 -1.84 0.33
CA LEU A 183 -12.65 -0.90 0.82
C LEU A 183 -13.02 0.55 0.48
N GLU A 184 -13.46 0.81 -0.75
CA GLU A 184 -13.83 2.14 -1.25
C GLU A 184 -14.93 2.79 -0.42
N GLU A 185 -15.93 2.00 -0.02
CA GLU A 185 -17.04 2.48 0.81
C GLU A 185 -16.61 2.85 2.24
N GLN A 186 -15.47 2.36 2.73
CA GLN A 186 -15.06 2.53 4.12
C GLN A 186 -14.04 3.65 4.33
N ASN A 187 -13.10 3.84 3.41
CA ASN A 187 -12.04 4.80 3.63
C ASN A 187 -11.46 5.34 2.33
N ILE A 188 -11.69 6.62 2.09
CA ILE A 188 -11.24 7.32 0.88
C ILE A 188 -9.71 7.29 0.70
N TYR A 189 -8.93 7.16 1.79
CA TYR A 189 -7.47 7.09 1.71
C TYR A 189 -6.96 5.76 1.14
N TRP A 190 -7.79 4.71 1.10
CA TRP A 190 -7.37 3.36 0.70
C TRP A 190 -7.33 3.13 -0.81
N ASN A 191 -8.14 3.86 -1.58
CA ASN A 191 -8.34 3.60 -3.02
C ASN A 191 -7.04 3.60 -3.82
N GLU A 192 -6.15 4.54 -3.54
CA GLU A 192 -4.89 4.68 -4.28
C GLU A 192 -3.72 3.91 -3.64
N ASP A 193 -3.88 3.44 -2.42
CA ASP A 193 -2.82 2.74 -1.69
C ASP A 193 -2.86 1.23 -1.90
N LYS A 194 -3.96 0.68 -2.41
CA LYS A 194 -4.17 -0.77 -2.46
C LYS A 194 -3.08 -1.50 -3.24
N ASP A 195 -2.76 -1.09 -4.47
CA ASP A 195 -1.72 -1.74 -5.29
C ASP A 195 -0.35 -1.68 -4.61
N TYR A 196 -0.06 -0.53 -4.00
CA TYR A 196 1.16 -0.34 -3.23
C TYR A 196 1.23 -1.32 -2.06
N VAL A 197 0.17 -1.39 -1.25
CA VAL A 197 0.03 -2.26 -0.09
C VAL A 197 0.06 -3.74 -0.50
N ASP A 198 -0.63 -4.14 -1.55
CA ASP A 198 -0.64 -5.51 -2.08
C ASP A 198 0.77 -6.03 -2.35
N SER A 199 1.66 -5.16 -2.85
CA SER A 199 3.06 -5.50 -3.06
C SER A 199 3.79 -5.88 -1.76
N PHE A 200 3.46 -5.21 -0.64
CA PHE A 200 4.01 -5.50 0.68
C PHE A 200 3.39 -6.74 1.31
N ILE A 201 2.09 -6.96 1.13
CA ILE A 201 1.43 -8.20 1.56
C ILE A 201 2.13 -9.42 0.96
N LEU A 202 2.36 -9.41 -0.34
CA LEU A 202 3.05 -10.50 -1.03
C LEU A 202 4.48 -10.72 -0.51
N LYS A 203 5.22 -9.64 -0.21
CA LYS A 203 6.57 -9.74 0.40
C LYS A 203 6.49 -10.33 1.80
N THR A 204 5.53 -9.89 2.60
CA THR A 204 5.30 -10.36 3.96
C THR A 204 5.00 -11.86 3.98
N ILE A 205 4.02 -12.33 3.19
CA ILE A 205 3.66 -13.75 3.11
C ILE A 205 4.85 -14.61 2.67
N LYS A 206 5.60 -14.17 1.65
CA LYS A 206 6.81 -14.88 1.18
C LYS A 206 7.90 -14.97 2.26
N GLY A 207 7.98 -13.96 3.14
CA GLY A 207 8.93 -13.91 4.25
C GLY A 207 8.57 -14.78 5.45
N PHE A 208 7.38 -15.41 5.48
CA PHE A 208 6.92 -16.23 6.59
C PHE A 208 7.80 -17.47 6.78
N LYS A 209 8.07 -17.77 8.06
CA LYS A 209 8.84 -18.94 8.50
C LYS A 209 8.08 -19.67 9.58
N LYS A 210 8.00 -21.00 9.46
CA LYS A 210 7.28 -21.88 10.40
C LYS A 210 7.78 -21.73 11.84
N GLU A 211 9.11 -21.61 11.98
CA GLU A 211 9.79 -21.49 13.28
C GLU A 211 9.45 -20.21 14.04
N ASN A 212 8.99 -19.16 13.37
CA ASN A 212 8.61 -17.91 14.01
C ASN A 212 7.24 -17.97 14.71
N GLY A 213 6.37 -18.92 14.34
CA GLY A 213 5.05 -19.09 14.93
C GLY A 213 4.27 -17.78 15.03
N GLN A 214 3.62 -17.56 16.17
CA GLN A 214 2.85 -16.34 16.46
C GLN A 214 3.69 -15.05 16.54
N MET A 215 5.00 -15.18 16.68
CA MET A 215 5.97 -14.07 16.74
C MET A 215 6.47 -13.68 15.34
N GLN A 216 5.91 -14.26 14.26
CA GLN A 216 6.25 -13.87 12.90
C GLN A 216 6.09 -12.37 12.72
N GLN A 217 7.18 -11.72 12.34
CA GLN A 217 7.15 -10.29 12.04
C GLN A 217 6.32 -10.05 10.77
N ILE A 218 5.32 -9.21 10.88
CA ILE A 218 4.42 -8.84 9.79
C ILE A 218 4.57 -7.38 9.36
N LEU A 219 4.86 -6.48 10.30
CA LEU A 219 5.13 -5.08 10.01
C LEU A 219 6.62 -4.88 9.76
N PRO A 220 7.00 -3.98 8.85
CA PRO A 220 8.35 -3.45 8.86
C PRO A 220 8.61 -2.90 10.27
N MET A 221 9.78 -3.19 10.82
CA MET A 221 10.14 -2.59 12.11
C MET A 221 10.19 -1.07 11.94
N TYR A 222 9.60 -0.34 12.89
CA TYR A 222 9.87 1.08 13.08
C TYR A 222 11.39 1.26 13.13
N SER A 223 11.95 1.87 12.10
CA SER A 223 13.36 2.18 12.04
C SER A 223 13.55 3.67 12.36
N GLU A 224 14.76 4.06 12.79
CA GLU A 224 15.13 5.48 12.91
C GLU A 224 14.83 6.25 11.59
N LYS A 225 14.90 5.56 10.44
CA LYS A 225 14.56 6.10 9.14
C LYS A 225 13.08 6.42 8.94
N GLU A 226 12.15 5.76 9.64
CA GLU A 226 10.74 6.14 9.58
C GLU A 226 10.49 7.48 10.26
N THR A 227 11.18 7.77 11.36
CA THR A 227 11.15 9.10 12.00
C THR A 227 11.65 10.16 11.01
N ASP A 228 12.76 9.89 10.30
CA ASP A 228 13.29 10.78 9.25
C ASP A 228 12.28 10.97 8.10
N ASN A 229 11.53 9.93 7.76
CA ASN A 229 10.52 9.99 6.72
C ASN A 229 9.29 10.84 7.12
N PHE A 230 8.84 10.76 8.37
CA PHE A 230 7.77 11.64 8.87
C PHE A 230 8.24 13.10 8.94
N GLU A 231 9.44 13.38 9.43
CA GLU A 231 10.01 14.73 9.43
C GLU A 231 10.15 15.27 8.01
N TYR A 232 10.61 14.45 7.07
CA TYR A 232 10.66 14.80 5.64
C TYR A 232 9.27 15.16 5.10
N ALA A 233 8.23 14.36 5.42
CA ALA A 233 6.87 14.58 4.96
C ALA A 233 6.30 15.92 5.46
N GLU A 234 6.46 16.21 6.76
CA GLU A 234 5.98 17.44 7.41
C GLU A 234 6.72 18.68 6.89
N ASN A 235 8.04 18.60 6.76
CA ASN A 235 8.85 19.71 6.25
C ASN A 235 8.53 20.01 4.79
N LEU A 236 8.42 18.98 3.93
CA LEU A 236 8.07 19.14 2.52
C LEU A 236 6.68 19.78 2.37
N LEU A 237 5.66 19.26 3.07
CA LEU A 237 4.31 19.80 3.00
C LEU A 237 4.25 21.23 3.51
N THR A 238 4.89 21.51 4.64
CA THR A 238 4.91 22.85 5.24
C THR A 238 5.55 23.88 4.32
N ASP A 239 6.69 23.54 3.71
CA ASP A 239 7.39 24.44 2.80
C ASP A 239 6.58 24.72 1.54
N VAL A 240 6.05 23.67 0.90
CA VAL A 240 5.31 23.85 -0.35
C VAL A 240 4.01 24.66 -0.13
N ILE A 241 3.29 24.47 0.97
CA ILE A 241 2.09 25.25 1.26
C ILE A 241 2.43 26.71 1.50
N ARG A 242 3.47 27.01 2.28
CA ARG A 242 3.89 28.39 2.58
C ARG A 242 4.32 29.16 1.35
N ASN A 243 4.98 28.49 0.43
CA ASN A 243 5.62 29.12 -0.73
C ASN A 243 4.89 28.83 -2.05
N PHE A 244 3.66 28.29 -2.00
CA PHE A 244 2.94 27.82 -3.19
C PHE A 244 2.76 28.91 -4.26
N ASP A 245 2.45 30.15 -3.85
CA ASP A 245 2.29 31.26 -4.79
C ASP A 245 3.64 31.68 -5.41
N GLU A 246 4.75 31.65 -4.65
CA GLU A 246 6.12 31.89 -5.18
C GLU A 246 6.45 30.80 -6.22
N TYR A 247 6.24 29.53 -5.90
CA TYR A 247 6.53 28.41 -6.80
C TYR A 247 5.66 28.44 -8.06
N THR A 248 4.40 28.82 -7.93
CA THR A 248 3.50 29.04 -9.07
C THR A 248 4.01 30.19 -9.95
N GLY A 249 4.54 31.27 -9.35
CA GLY A 249 5.20 32.37 -10.07
C GLY A 249 6.44 31.88 -10.84
N MET A 250 7.29 31.06 -10.24
CA MET A 250 8.43 30.42 -10.90
C MET A 250 8.00 29.53 -12.07
N ILE A 251 6.99 28.70 -11.89
CA ILE A 251 6.43 27.87 -12.96
C ILE A 251 6.01 28.77 -14.14
N ASN A 252 5.22 29.80 -13.86
CA ASN A 252 4.71 30.71 -14.89
C ASN A 252 5.81 31.42 -15.67
N SER A 253 6.94 31.78 -15.03
CA SER A 253 8.09 32.44 -15.69
C SER A 253 8.82 31.49 -16.67
N HIS A 254 8.69 30.17 -16.50
CA HIS A 254 9.32 29.17 -17.36
C HIS A 254 8.39 28.56 -18.41
N ILE A 255 7.12 28.99 -18.44
CA ILE A 255 6.16 28.57 -19.48
C ILE A 255 6.53 29.36 -20.75
N GLY A 256 6.97 28.64 -21.79
CA GLY A 256 7.22 29.26 -23.09
C GLY A 256 5.95 29.85 -23.71
N THR A 257 6.10 30.86 -24.60
CA THR A 257 5.01 31.54 -25.30
C THR A 257 4.05 30.63 -26.08
N GLN A 258 4.39 29.34 -26.23
CA GLN A 258 3.56 28.34 -26.89
C GLN A 258 2.48 27.75 -25.96
N TRP A 259 2.52 28.00 -24.65
CA TRP A 259 1.59 27.47 -23.66
C TRP A 259 0.81 28.63 -23.04
N GLU A 260 -0.49 28.72 -23.28
CA GLU A 260 -1.37 29.67 -22.62
C GLU A 260 -1.52 29.32 -21.14
N MET A 261 -1.28 30.29 -20.25
CA MET A 261 -1.34 30.11 -18.77
C MET A 261 -2.62 29.48 -18.23
N GLY A 262 -3.73 29.52 -18.97
CA GLY A 262 -5.02 28.93 -18.57
C GLY A 262 -5.17 27.44 -18.86
N ARG A 263 -4.13 26.76 -19.37
CA ARG A 263 -4.21 25.36 -19.80
C ARG A 263 -3.40 24.37 -18.99
N ILE A 264 -2.68 24.81 -17.95
CA ILE A 264 -1.94 23.91 -17.09
C ILE A 264 -2.91 23.27 -16.11
N ALA A 265 -2.90 21.95 -16.03
CA ALA A 265 -3.69 21.23 -15.03
C ALA A 265 -3.20 21.63 -13.63
N LEU A 266 -4.15 21.90 -12.73
CA LEU A 266 -3.83 22.27 -11.35
C LEU A 266 -2.99 21.21 -10.65
N PHE A 267 -3.23 19.94 -10.99
CA PHE A 267 -2.44 18.82 -10.50
C PHE A 267 -0.98 18.90 -10.94
N ASP A 268 -0.71 19.22 -12.22
CA ASP A 268 0.68 19.41 -12.72
C ASP A 268 1.36 20.56 -11.98
N THR A 269 0.62 21.65 -11.67
CA THR A 269 1.14 22.75 -10.86
C THR A 269 1.52 22.27 -9.45
N ALA A 270 0.68 21.45 -8.80
CA ALA A 270 0.97 20.89 -7.48
C ALA A 270 2.21 19.99 -7.52
N VAL A 271 2.33 19.13 -8.53
CA VAL A 271 3.49 18.25 -8.75
C VAL A 271 4.77 19.07 -8.88
N ILE A 272 4.78 20.08 -9.76
CA ILE A 272 5.97 20.90 -10.00
C ILE A 272 6.33 21.74 -8.77
N ALA A 273 5.34 22.38 -8.11
CA ALA A 273 5.57 23.17 -6.90
C ALA A 273 6.18 22.32 -5.77
N THR A 274 5.70 21.09 -5.59
CA THR A 274 6.28 20.16 -4.60
C THR A 274 7.70 19.75 -4.99
N GLY A 275 7.98 19.53 -6.27
CA GLY A 275 9.33 19.24 -6.76
C GLY A 275 10.30 20.40 -6.53
N ILE A 276 9.86 21.66 -6.74
CA ILE A 276 10.66 22.87 -6.44
C ILE A 276 10.96 22.95 -4.94
N SER A 277 9.94 22.74 -4.11
CA SER A 277 10.08 22.71 -2.65
C SER A 277 11.13 21.69 -2.21
N GLU A 278 11.06 20.45 -2.72
CA GLU A 278 12.04 19.42 -2.40
C GLU A 278 13.46 19.81 -2.81
N MET A 279 13.66 20.35 -4.01
CA MET A 279 14.98 20.80 -4.47
C MET A 279 15.56 21.90 -3.57
N LYS A 280 14.72 22.77 -2.99
CA LYS A 280 15.15 23.87 -2.11
C LYS A 280 15.43 23.41 -0.70
N THR A 281 14.54 22.58 -0.15
CA THR A 281 14.52 22.21 1.27
C THR A 281 15.45 21.05 1.60
N PHE A 282 15.69 20.14 0.63
CA PHE A 282 16.46 18.90 0.84
C PHE A 282 17.66 18.79 -0.11
N PRO A 283 18.72 19.60 0.10
CA PRO A 283 19.87 19.64 -0.80
C PRO A 283 20.68 18.34 -0.84
N GLU A 284 20.49 17.44 0.13
CA GLU A 284 21.09 16.12 0.18
C GLU A 284 20.44 15.14 -0.82
N ILE A 285 19.22 15.43 -1.31
CA ILE A 285 18.57 14.64 -2.35
C ILE A 285 19.11 15.10 -3.72
N PRO A 286 19.71 14.19 -4.50
CA PRO A 286 20.16 14.55 -5.84
C PRO A 286 18.99 15.05 -6.70
N VAL A 287 19.13 16.22 -7.30
CA VAL A 287 18.06 16.88 -8.06
C VAL A 287 17.50 16.00 -9.18
N VAL A 288 18.34 15.16 -9.80
CA VAL A 288 17.88 14.19 -10.82
C VAL A 288 16.90 13.16 -10.22
N VAL A 289 17.08 12.77 -8.97
CA VAL A 289 16.16 11.88 -8.26
C VAL A 289 14.83 12.60 -8.07
N THR A 290 14.85 13.82 -7.53
CA THR A 290 13.64 14.65 -7.38
C THR A 290 12.88 14.78 -8.70
N ILE A 291 13.54 15.19 -9.79
CA ILE A 291 12.88 15.34 -11.09
C ILE A 291 12.23 14.03 -11.53
N ASN A 292 12.95 12.92 -11.46
CA ASN A 292 12.43 11.62 -11.89
C ASN A 292 11.19 11.21 -11.09
N GLU A 293 11.19 11.37 -9.76
CA GLU A 293 10.07 11.03 -8.90
C GLU A 293 8.79 11.81 -9.26
N TYR A 294 8.91 13.14 -9.44
CA TYR A 294 7.75 13.97 -9.81
C TYR A 294 7.29 13.76 -11.25
N VAL A 295 8.18 13.40 -12.16
CA VAL A 295 7.82 12.97 -13.53
C VAL A 295 7.03 11.66 -13.49
N GLU A 296 7.41 10.70 -12.64
CA GLU A 296 6.63 9.45 -12.46
C GLU A 296 5.25 9.73 -11.86
N LEU A 297 5.12 10.63 -10.88
CA LEU A 297 3.81 11.04 -10.36
C LEU A 297 2.92 11.67 -11.44
N ALA A 298 3.51 12.52 -12.30
CA ALA A 298 2.76 13.09 -13.43
C ALA A 298 2.30 12.04 -14.45
N LYS A 299 3.08 10.96 -14.66
CA LYS A 299 2.67 9.84 -15.52
C LYS A 299 1.50 9.06 -14.93
N LEU A 300 1.50 8.87 -13.61
CA LEU A 300 0.46 8.08 -12.93
C LEU A 300 -0.88 8.82 -12.86
N TYR A 301 -0.86 10.13 -12.60
CA TYR A 301 -2.06 10.88 -12.19
C TYR A 301 -2.49 11.98 -13.16
N SER A 302 -1.74 12.24 -14.23
CA SER A 302 -2.05 13.31 -15.15
C SER A 302 -2.13 12.82 -16.61
N THR A 303 -2.08 13.76 -17.55
CA THR A 303 -2.21 13.43 -18.97
C THR A 303 -0.91 12.83 -19.54
N PRO A 304 -0.95 12.08 -20.65
CA PRO A 304 0.25 11.54 -21.29
C PRO A 304 1.31 12.59 -21.67
N LYS A 305 0.92 13.87 -21.80
CA LYS A 305 1.83 14.99 -22.10
C LYS A 305 2.40 15.65 -20.86
N SER A 306 1.79 15.45 -19.70
CA SER A 306 2.15 16.13 -18.45
C SER A 306 3.55 15.74 -17.98
N SER A 307 3.97 14.50 -18.14
CA SER A 307 5.30 14.05 -17.73
C SER A 307 6.44 14.80 -18.46
N ALA A 308 6.30 15.03 -19.76
CA ALA A 308 7.27 15.79 -20.54
C ALA A 308 7.25 17.28 -20.15
N PHE A 309 6.08 17.85 -19.86
CA PHE A 309 5.92 19.22 -19.39
C PHE A 309 6.55 19.40 -18.00
N VAL A 310 6.23 18.55 -17.03
CA VAL A 310 6.80 18.56 -15.67
C VAL A 310 8.32 18.46 -15.73
N ASN A 311 8.86 17.51 -16.51
CA ASN A 311 10.29 17.35 -16.70
C ASN A 311 10.94 18.63 -17.25
N GLY A 312 10.36 19.22 -18.30
CA GLY A 312 10.89 20.42 -18.93
C GLY A 312 10.95 21.63 -17.99
N ILE A 313 9.90 21.85 -17.19
CA ILE A 313 9.84 22.96 -16.22
C ILE A 313 10.83 22.73 -15.08
N LEU A 314 10.85 21.54 -14.47
CA LEU A 314 11.77 21.24 -13.36
C LEU A 314 13.25 21.30 -13.79
N GLU A 315 13.59 20.82 -15.00
CA GLU A 315 14.94 20.93 -15.57
C GLU A 315 15.36 22.40 -15.84
N ASN A 316 14.43 23.26 -16.23
CA ASN A 316 14.74 24.69 -16.42
C ASN A 316 14.95 25.39 -15.07
N ILE A 317 14.10 25.12 -14.08
CA ILE A 317 14.25 25.70 -12.73
C ILE A 317 15.53 25.21 -12.05
N ARG A 318 15.91 23.93 -12.24
CA ARG A 318 17.18 23.39 -11.74
C ARG A 318 18.38 24.23 -12.15
N LYS A 319 18.42 24.71 -13.42
CA LYS A 319 19.51 25.50 -13.94
C LYS A 319 19.65 26.85 -13.22
N GLU A 320 18.52 27.45 -12.79
CA GLU A 320 18.53 28.68 -11.99
C GLU A 320 19.11 28.45 -10.59
N PHE A 321 18.93 27.28 -10.00
CA PHE A 321 19.51 26.92 -8.69
C PHE A 321 21.02 26.58 -8.79
N GLY A 322 21.60 26.57 -9.99
CA GLY A 322 22.99 26.21 -10.19
C GLY A 322 23.33 24.75 -9.86
N LYS A 323 22.32 23.88 -9.94
CA LYS A 323 22.38 22.47 -9.53
C LYS A 323 22.35 21.51 -10.72
#